data_2d864ca4fcf976747570e80b86fa488c
#
_entry.id   2d864ca4fcf976747570e80b86fa488c
#
_cell.length_a   1.000
_cell.length_b   1.000
_cell.length_c   1.000
_cell.angle_alpha   90.00
_cell.angle_beta   90.00
_cell.angle_gamma   90.00
#
_symmetry.space_group_name_H-M   'P 1'
#
loop_
_entity.id
_entity.type
_entity.pdbx_description
1 polymer ?
#
loop_
_entity_poly.entity_id
_entity_poly.type
_entity_poly.pdbx_seq_one_letter_code
_entity_poly.pdbx_strand_id
1 'polypeptide(L)'
;MAFADNPKREFRGAWLHVIGQTQWKNKSTEQAQKYIIDQFQKLQDAGCNAVIFQVRPTADAMYKSDLEPWTEWLTGKRGKAPDPEWDPMEFAIEEAHKRGMEFHAWLNPYRVTSNAKEVLPSEHMAKKEPHRFVKFNGQTFFDPAYKENRDFICEVVGDIVRRYDVDAIHIDDYFYPYPANGKRFEADDASYHKFGNGMERKEWRRHNVDLLIEQLYASIKDEKPWVRFGVSPFGIWRNKSSDSRGSNSSGLQNYDDLYADVLLWAKNGWVDYLAPQLYWTLDMKAAPSRHLAQWWNDNAHGVDVYIGQDVQRTMNTADPGNNDKNELDTKVRLSRRLPNVQGNVWWHGYWVTDNYKGVADSLALKYQSTLAIPPAYGDKSLKPDPVKDLSLVNENGQTFLTWTGQVGASLPLETDQVKYVVYQFFPGETIDIEDAQTIIAITPYTGVLVEDYSEGPSAEGSTFVVTALDRMNRESEPVETKFK
;
A
#
# COMPACT_ATOMS: atom_id res chain seq x y z
N MET A 1 -8.55 -9.66 28.33
CA MET A 1 -9.30 -8.40 28.09
C MET A 1 -9.29 -8.18 26.60
N ALA A 2 -10.46 -8.17 25.98
CA ALA A 2 -10.56 -7.77 24.57
C ALA A 2 -9.94 -6.37 24.41
N PHE A 3 -9.20 -6.16 23.34
CA PHE A 3 -8.62 -4.87 23.01
C PHE A 3 -9.77 -3.98 22.51
N ALA A 4 -10.41 -3.26 23.43
CA ALA A 4 -11.65 -2.53 23.18
C ALA A 4 -11.59 -1.42 22.11
N ASP A 5 -10.42 -1.28 21.41
CA ASP A 5 -10.11 -0.15 20.54
C ASP A 5 -9.78 -0.53 19.09
N ASN A 6 -10.16 -1.73 18.61
CA ASN A 6 -9.99 -2.07 17.21
C ASN A 6 -11.05 -1.34 16.38
N PRO A 7 -10.65 -0.40 15.50
CA PRO A 7 -11.61 0.39 14.72
C PRO A 7 -12.21 -0.44 13.59
N LYS A 8 -13.47 -0.13 13.23
CA LYS A 8 -14.14 -0.70 12.05
C LYS A 8 -13.38 -0.38 10.75
N ARG A 9 -12.77 0.81 10.66
CA ARG A 9 -12.00 1.24 9.50
C ARG A 9 -10.57 1.56 9.89
N GLU A 10 -9.63 0.87 9.27
CA GLU A 10 -8.21 1.05 9.48
C GLU A 10 -7.42 0.44 8.33
N PHE A 11 -6.45 1.16 7.80
CA PHE A 11 -5.50 0.60 6.84
C PHE A 11 -4.47 -0.27 7.56
N ARG A 12 -4.40 -1.55 7.21
CA ARG A 12 -3.50 -2.55 7.78
C ARG A 12 -2.68 -3.19 6.68
N GLY A 13 -1.66 -2.47 6.24
CA GLY A 13 -0.85 -2.85 5.09
C GLY A 13 0.49 -3.47 5.46
N ALA A 14 1.08 -4.17 4.49
CA ALA A 14 2.43 -4.67 4.56
C ALA A 14 3.13 -4.52 3.20
N TRP A 15 4.40 -4.14 3.21
CA TRP A 15 5.23 -4.10 2.00
C TRP A 15 5.90 -5.44 1.75
N LEU A 16 5.72 -5.96 0.55
CA LEU A 16 6.44 -7.13 0.05
C LEU A 16 7.30 -6.75 -1.15
N HIS A 17 8.60 -6.56 -0.91
CA HIS A 17 9.56 -6.24 -1.95
C HIS A 17 10.07 -7.52 -2.63
N VAL A 18 10.46 -7.39 -3.89
CA VAL A 18 11.07 -8.50 -4.67
C VAL A 18 12.56 -8.29 -4.91
N ILE A 19 13.01 -7.04 -4.95
CA ILE A 19 14.42 -6.73 -5.09
C ILE A 19 15.23 -7.31 -3.91
N GLY A 20 16.32 -8.00 -4.21
CA GLY A 20 17.15 -8.64 -3.19
C GLY A 20 16.57 -9.95 -2.61
N GLN A 21 15.35 -10.35 -3.00
CA GLN A 21 14.72 -11.59 -2.52
C GLN A 21 15.09 -12.77 -3.39
N THR A 22 15.64 -13.81 -2.76
CA THR A 22 16.05 -15.04 -3.45
C THR A 22 14.91 -16.07 -3.56
N GLN A 23 13.86 -15.89 -2.76
CA GLN A 23 12.71 -16.81 -2.73
C GLN A 23 11.92 -16.85 -4.04
N TRP A 24 12.05 -15.82 -4.88
CA TRP A 24 11.41 -15.76 -6.20
C TRP A 24 12.26 -16.36 -7.31
N LYS A 25 13.58 -16.14 -7.24
CA LYS A 25 14.52 -16.53 -8.30
C LYS A 25 14.54 -18.03 -8.54
N ASN A 26 14.45 -18.42 -9.82
CA ASN A 26 14.58 -19.80 -10.25
C ASN A 26 13.57 -20.78 -9.64
N LYS A 27 12.42 -20.29 -9.21
CA LYS A 27 11.29 -21.11 -8.81
C LYS A 27 10.51 -21.57 -10.04
N SER A 28 9.91 -22.76 -9.97
CA SER A 28 8.87 -23.12 -10.94
C SER A 28 7.67 -22.20 -10.77
N THR A 29 6.82 -22.10 -11.79
CA THR A 29 5.56 -21.37 -11.72
C THR A 29 4.74 -21.79 -10.50
N GLU A 30 4.56 -23.10 -10.30
CA GLU A 30 3.83 -23.64 -9.16
C GLU A 30 4.43 -23.21 -7.81
N GLN A 31 5.76 -23.26 -7.67
CA GLN A 31 6.45 -22.85 -6.46
C GLN A 31 6.29 -21.34 -6.19
N ALA A 32 6.36 -20.51 -7.23
CA ALA A 32 6.17 -19.06 -7.09
C ALA A 32 4.73 -18.71 -6.72
N GLN A 33 3.74 -19.37 -7.34
CA GLN A 33 2.33 -19.21 -7.00
C GLN A 33 2.04 -19.62 -5.56
N LYS A 34 2.54 -20.79 -5.15
CA LYS A 34 2.39 -21.26 -3.77
C LYS A 34 3.03 -20.30 -2.76
N TYR A 35 4.16 -19.68 -3.11
CA TYR A 35 4.80 -18.68 -2.27
C TYR A 35 3.94 -17.43 -2.10
N ILE A 36 3.31 -16.91 -3.17
CA ILE A 36 2.37 -15.80 -3.09
C ILE A 36 1.19 -16.14 -2.18
N ILE A 37 0.57 -17.31 -2.40
CA ILE A 37 -0.56 -17.80 -1.59
C ILE A 37 -0.18 -17.85 -0.11
N ASP A 38 0.96 -18.45 0.23
CA ASP A 38 1.44 -18.59 1.60
C ASP A 38 1.69 -17.22 2.27
N GLN A 39 2.37 -16.31 1.58
CA GLN A 39 2.65 -14.98 2.11
C GLN A 39 1.36 -14.18 2.35
N PHE A 40 0.43 -14.20 1.39
CA PHE A 40 -0.83 -13.46 1.51
C PHE A 40 -1.75 -14.05 2.58
N GLN A 41 -1.77 -15.38 2.71
CA GLN A 41 -2.54 -16.04 3.78
C GLN A 41 -2.01 -15.63 5.16
N LYS A 42 -0.70 -15.68 5.36
CA LYS A 42 -0.08 -15.26 6.63
C LYS A 42 -0.32 -13.79 6.96
N LEU A 43 -0.35 -12.91 5.95
CA LEU A 43 -0.72 -11.50 6.17
C LEU A 43 -2.19 -11.36 6.56
N GLN A 44 -3.10 -12.09 5.92
CA GLN A 44 -4.50 -12.12 6.30
C GLN A 44 -4.68 -12.66 7.72
N ASP A 45 -3.99 -13.75 8.08
CA ASP A 45 -4.05 -14.35 9.42
C ASP A 45 -3.53 -13.37 10.51
N ALA A 46 -2.59 -12.50 10.17
CA ALA A 46 -2.14 -11.41 11.03
C ALA A 46 -3.12 -10.21 11.09
N GLY A 47 -4.24 -10.26 10.36
CA GLY A 47 -5.26 -9.21 10.30
C GLY A 47 -4.96 -8.07 9.34
N CYS A 48 -4.02 -8.24 8.39
CA CYS A 48 -3.76 -7.27 7.32
C CYS A 48 -4.91 -7.27 6.30
N ASN A 49 -5.23 -6.11 5.74
CA ASN A 49 -6.26 -5.92 4.73
C ASN A 49 -5.73 -5.27 3.43
N ALA A 50 -4.43 -5.09 3.33
CA ALA A 50 -3.78 -4.57 2.14
C ALA A 50 -2.36 -5.13 2.00
N VAL A 51 -1.95 -5.40 0.77
CA VAL A 51 -0.58 -5.74 0.41
C VAL A 51 -0.04 -4.71 -0.58
N ILE A 52 1.13 -4.17 -0.29
CA ILE A 52 1.88 -3.28 -1.18
C ILE A 52 3.01 -4.11 -1.78
N PHE A 53 2.79 -4.55 -3.01
CA PHE A 53 3.62 -5.54 -3.68
C PHE A 53 4.48 -4.89 -4.76
N GLN A 54 5.80 -5.11 -4.69
CA GLN A 54 6.75 -4.52 -5.63
C GLN A 54 6.65 -5.21 -6.99
N VAL A 55 6.16 -4.47 -7.99
CA VAL A 55 5.96 -4.98 -9.37
C VAL A 55 6.98 -4.43 -10.36
N ARG A 56 7.65 -3.32 -10.02
CA ARG A 56 8.66 -2.65 -10.86
C ARG A 56 9.83 -2.14 -10.03
N PRO A 57 10.80 -3.01 -9.69
CA PRO A 57 11.91 -2.63 -8.82
C PRO A 57 13.00 -1.81 -9.50
N THR A 58 13.30 -2.06 -10.78
CA THR A 58 14.46 -1.51 -11.52
C THR A 58 14.16 -1.35 -13.01
N ALA A 59 13.12 -0.60 -13.36
CA ALA A 59 12.68 -0.42 -14.76
C ALA A 59 12.49 -1.76 -15.48
N ASP A 60 11.91 -2.70 -14.79
CA ASP A 60 11.59 -4.06 -15.21
C ASP A 60 10.29 -4.52 -14.54
N ALA A 61 9.75 -5.66 -14.93
CA ALA A 61 8.40 -6.02 -14.57
C ALA A 61 8.28 -7.41 -13.94
N MET A 62 7.45 -7.51 -12.88
CA MET A 62 6.92 -8.75 -12.31
C MET A 62 5.60 -9.16 -13.00
N TYR A 63 5.39 -8.72 -14.22
CA TYR A 63 4.20 -8.96 -15.02
C TYR A 63 4.56 -8.94 -16.51
N LYS A 64 3.68 -9.42 -17.36
CA LYS A 64 3.86 -9.37 -18.81
C LYS A 64 3.73 -7.93 -19.29
N SER A 65 4.82 -7.35 -19.80
CA SER A 65 4.90 -5.98 -20.30
C SER A 65 5.50 -5.92 -21.70
N ASP A 66 4.90 -5.10 -22.56
CA ASP A 66 5.47 -4.75 -23.86
C ASP A 66 6.41 -3.52 -23.78
N LEU A 67 6.45 -2.86 -22.63
CA LEU A 67 7.22 -1.61 -22.42
C LEU A 67 8.56 -1.85 -21.75
N GLU A 68 8.63 -2.80 -20.80
CA GLU A 68 9.83 -3.08 -20.02
C GLU A 68 10.11 -4.58 -19.93
N PRO A 69 11.39 -4.98 -19.71
CA PRO A 69 11.75 -6.40 -19.65
C PRO A 69 11.24 -7.06 -18.36
N TRP A 70 11.12 -8.38 -18.38
CA TRP A 70 10.94 -9.18 -17.18
C TRP A 70 12.05 -8.92 -16.17
N THR A 71 11.71 -8.84 -14.90
CA THR A 71 12.69 -8.65 -13.84
C THR A 71 13.55 -9.88 -13.62
N GLU A 72 14.84 -9.68 -13.31
CA GLU A 72 15.74 -10.77 -12.90
C GLU A 72 15.31 -11.45 -11.58
N TRP A 73 14.56 -10.73 -10.73
CA TRP A 73 14.14 -11.25 -9.44
C TRP A 73 13.11 -12.37 -9.53
N LEU A 74 12.43 -12.49 -10.67
CA LEU A 74 11.51 -13.61 -10.94
C LEU A 74 12.26 -14.84 -11.50
N THR A 75 13.07 -14.63 -12.54
CA THR A 75 13.63 -15.74 -13.35
C THR A 75 15.13 -15.91 -13.23
N GLY A 76 15.79 -15.04 -12.48
CA GLY A 76 17.26 -15.02 -12.33
C GLY A 76 18.00 -14.25 -13.42
N LYS A 77 17.31 -13.83 -14.51
CA LYS A 77 17.90 -13.06 -15.60
C LYS A 77 16.90 -12.04 -16.13
N ARG A 78 17.30 -10.76 -16.21
CA ARG A 78 16.48 -9.69 -16.78
C ARG A 78 16.14 -9.99 -18.24
N GLY A 79 14.88 -9.80 -18.61
CA GLY A 79 14.34 -10.06 -19.94
C GLY A 79 13.96 -11.51 -20.21
N LYS A 80 14.23 -12.43 -19.28
CA LYS A 80 13.80 -13.83 -19.41
C LYS A 80 12.39 -13.98 -18.84
N ALA A 81 11.45 -14.38 -19.70
CA ALA A 81 10.09 -14.74 -19.28
C ALA A 81 10.08 -15.99 -18.38
N PRO A 82 9.12 -16.15 -17.47
CA PRO A 82 8.89 -17.41 -16.78
C PRO A 82 8.47 -18.51 -17.75
N ASP A 83 8.80 -19.76 -17.44
CA ASP A 83 8.44 -20.92 -18.24
C ASP A 83 7.87 -22.03 -17.33
N PRO A 84 6.60 -22.44 -17.53
CA PRO A 84 5.63 -21.87 -18.48
C PRO A 84 5.32 -20.38 -18.17
N GLU A 85 4.98 -19.61 -19.24
CA GLU A 85 4.65 -18.20 -19.10
C GLU A 85 3.35 -18.03 -18.29
N TRP A 86 3.37 -17.09 -17.34
CA TRP A 86 2.25 -16.67 -16.51
C TRP A 86 2.42 -15.22 -16.12
N ASP A 87 1.38 -14.60 -15.59
CA ASP A 87 1.44 -13.22 -15.11
C ASP A 87 1.43 -13.18 -13.57
N PRO A 88 2.59 -12.96 -12.92
CA PRO A 88 2.69 -12.92 -11.46
C PRO A 88 1.85 -11.83 -10.81
N MET A 89 1.75 -10.65 -11.43
CA MET A 89 0.96 -9.55 -10.86
C MET A 89 -0.53 -9.84 -10.94
N GLU A 90 -1.04 -10.34 -12.06
CA GLU A 90 -2.46 -10.73 -12.19
C GLU A 90 -2.83 -11.79 -11.15
N PHE A 91 -2.01 -12.82 -11.03
CA PHE A 91 -2.20 -13.86 -10.02
C PHE A 91 -2.19 -13.29 -8.58
N ALA A 92 -1.24 -12.40 -8.27
CA ALA A 92 -1.15 -11.79 -6.95
C ALA A 92 -2.36 -10.90 -6.63
N ILE A 93 -2.87 -10.15 -7.62
CA ILE A 93 -4.11 -9.35 -7.48
C ILE A 93 -5.29 -10.26 -7.14
N GLU A 94 -5.48 -11.35 -7.90
CA GLU A 94 -6.55 -12.30 -7.64
C GLU A 94 -6.47 -12.91 -6.25
N GLU A 95 -5.26 -13.32 -5.83
CA GLU A 95 -5.05 -13.91 -4.49
C GLU A 95 -5.25 -12.90 -3.35
N ALA A 96 -4.92 -11.62 -3.54
CA ALA A 96 -5.23 -10.57 -2.58
C ALA A 96 -6.75 -10.35 -2.48
N HIS A 97 -7.43 -10.19 -3.61
CA HIS A 97 -8.87 -9.94 -3.67
C HIS A 97 -9.70 -11.11 -3.13
N LYS A 98 -9.33 -12.37 -3.39
CA LYS A 98 -9.97 -13.55 -2.78
C LYS A 98 -9.99 -13.48 -1.25
N ARG A 99 -8.98 -12.85 -0.65
CA ARG A 99 -8.84 -12.65 0.81
C ARG A 99 -9.44 -11.35 1.31
N GLY A 100 -10.15 -10.61 0.46
CA GLY A 100 -10.70 -9.29 0.81
C GLY A 100 -9.64 -8.19 0.98
N MET A 101 -8.37 -8.46 0.64
CA MET A 101 -7.28 -7.50 0.76
C MET A 101 -7.16 -6.62 -0.48
N GLU A 102 -6.77 -5.37 -0.28
CA GLU A 102 -6.36 -4.49 -1.38
C GLU A 102 -4.97 -4.89 -1.90
N PHE A 103 -4.77 -4.67 -3.20
CA PHE A 103 -3.48 -4.82 -3.87
C PHE A 103 -2.99 -3.46 -4.36
N HIS A 104 -1.88 -2.99 -3.79
CA HIS A 104 -1.20 -1.77 -4.22
C HIS A 104 0.03 -2.15 -5.04
N ALA A 105 0.05 -1.77 -6.31
CA ALA A 105 1.18 -2.00 -7.20
C ALA A 105 2.29 -1.00 -6.89
N TRP A 106 3.40 -1.48 -6.35
CA TRP A 106 4.54 -0.67 -5.96
C TRP A 106 5.60 -0.63 -7.06
N LEU A 107 5.93 0.60 -7.48
CA LEU A 107 6.96 0.90 -8.46
C LEU A 107 8.04 1.80 -7.84
N ASN A 108 9.31 1.52 -8.19
CA ASN A 108 10.35 2.54 -8.07
C ASN A 108 10.36 3.37 -9.37
N PRO A 109 10.20 4.70 -9.32
CA PRO A 109 9.99 5.48 -10.55
C PRO A 109 11.24 5.63 -11.42
N TYR A 110 12.43 5.80 -10.84
CA TYR A 110 13.62 6.23 -11.58
C TYR A 110 14.75 5.21 -11.68
N ARG A 111 14.84 4.25 -10.74
CA ARG A 111 15.97 3.32 -10.71
C ARG A 111 15.92 2.33 -11.87
N VAL A 112 17.06 2.19 -12.55
CA VAL A 112 17.25 1.25 -13.66
C VAL A 112 18.13 0.06 -13.23
N THR A 113 19.19 0.33 -12.45
CA THR A 113 20.03 -0.72 -11.88
C THR A 113 20.19 -0.52 -10.38
N SER A 114 20.35 -1.60 -9.64
CA SER A 114 20.61 -1.56 -8.19
C SER A 114 22.10 -1.57 -7.86
N ASN A 115 22.95 -1.96 -8.80
CA ASN A 115 24.42 -1.98 -8.65
C ASN A 115 25.12 -1.91 -10.01
N ALA A 116 26.45 -1.73 -9.98
CA ALA A 116 27.29 -1.59 -11.18
C ALA A 116 27.48 -2.88 -11.98
N LYS A 117 27.16 -4.05 -11.40
CA LYS A 117 27.36 -5.36 -12.05
C LYS A 117 26.18 -5.80 -12.89
N GLU A 118 25.03 -5.14 -12.75
CA GLU A 118 23.85 -5.46 -13.54
C GLU A 118 24.08 -5.16 -15.02
N VAL A 119 23.75 -6.13 -15.87
CA VAL A 119 23.86 -6.02 -17.32
C VAL A 119 22.47 -5.79 -17.89
N LEU A 120 22.31 -4.65 -18.55
CA LEU A 120 21.09 -4.31 -19.27
C LEU A 120 21.06 -5.00 -20.65
N PRO A 121 19.89 -5.50 -21.08
CA PRO A 121 19.72 -5.97 -22.47
C PRO A 121 20.07 -4.86 -23.48
N SER A 122 20.54 -5.24 -24.67
CA SER A 122 20.88 -4.29 -25.73
C SER A 122 19.71 -3.38 -26.11
N GLU A 123 18.49 -3.96 -26.02
CA GLU A 123 17.25 -3.27 -26.38
C GLU A 123 16.76 -2.29 -25.30
N HIS A 124 17.35 -2.32 -24.10
CA HIS A 124 16.94 -1.45 -23.02
C HIS A 124 17.16 0.04 -23.38
N MET A 125 16.19 0.89 -23.03
CA MET A 125 16.21 2.32 -23.33
C MET A 125 17.50 3.02 -22.87
N ALA A 126 18.05 2.65 -21.71
CA ALA A 126 19.31 3.18 -21.19
C ALA A 126 20.54 2.83 -22.05
N LYS A 127 20.44 1.81 -22.91
CA LYS A 127 21.46 1.47 -23.90
C LYS A 127 21.26 2.22 -25.21
N LYS A 128 20.01 2.41 -25.62
CA LYS A 128 19.65 3.09 -26.87
C LYS A 128 19.79 4.61 -26.77
N GLU A 129 19.40 5.17 -25.62
CA GLU A 129 19.37 6.62 -25.38
C GLU A 129 20.08 7.01 -24.08
N PRO A 130 21.39 6.71 -23.96
CA PRO A 130 22.12 6.86 -22.70
C PRO A 130 22.16 8.30 -22.17
N HIS A 131 21.94 9.29 -23.01
CA HIS A 131 21.91 10.72 -22.64
C HIS A 131 20.70 11.07 -21.74
N ARG A 132 19.66 10.24 -21.71
CA ARG A 132 18.47 10.41 -20.88
C ARG A 132 18.62 9.80 -19.49
N PHE A 133 19.79 9.27 -19.15
CA PHE A 133 20.06 8.57 -17.91
C PHE A 133 21.25 9.17 -17.18
N VAL A 134 21.23 9.06 -15.86
CA VAL A 134 22.30 9.50 -14.98
C VAL A 134 22.85 8.33 -14.19
N LYS A 135 24.11 8.43 -13.79
CA LYS A 135 24.78 7.41 -12.96
C LYS A 135 25.24 8.02 -11.66
N PHE A 136 25.01 7.30 -10.57
CA PHE A 136 25.48 7.69 -9.26
C PHE A 136 25.70 6.44 -8.39
N ASN A 137 26.82 6.41 -7.67
CA ASN A 137 27.17 5.29 -6.76
C ASN A 137 27.00 3.90 -7.41
N GLY A 138 27.42 3.74 -8.66
CA GLY A 138 27.33 2.49 -9.42
C GLY A 138 25.92 2.12 -9.92
N GLN A 139 24.92 2.94 -9.67
CA GLN A 139 23.55 2.75 -10.14
C GLN A 139 23.24 3.65 -11.34
N THR A 140 22.30 3.21 -12.16
CA THR A 140 21.74 3.98 -13.27
C THR A 140 20.30 4.36 -12.95
N PHE A 141 19.94 5.60 -13.26
CA PHE A 141 18.61 6.17 -13.05
C PHE A 141 18.09 6.87 -14.30
N PHE A 142 16.80 6.89 -14.53
CA PHE A 142 16.19 7.86 -15.41
C PHE A 142 16.52 9.28 -14.92
N ASP A 143 16.96 10.15 -15.81
CA ASP A 143 17.13 11.56 -15.45
C ASP A 143 15.77 12.23 -15.35
N PRO A 144 15.39 12.75 -14.15
CA PRO A 144 14.07 13.35 -13.95
C PRO A 144 13.78 14.59 -14.79
N ALA A 145 14.81 15.20 -15.37
CA ALA A 145 14.68 16.41 -16.16
C ALA A 145 14.09 16.19 -17.56
N TYR A 146 14.18 14.96 -18.09
CA TYR A 146 13.68 14.66 -19.42
C TYR A 146 12.18 14.42 -19.41
N LYS A 147 11.44 15.22 -20.17
CA LYS A 147 9.99 15.03 -20.36
C LYS A 147 9.68 13.65 -20.92
N GLU A 148 10.49 13.15 -21.84
CA GLU A 148 10.36 11.85 -22.47
C GLU A 148 10.43 10.71 -21.42
N ASN A 149 11.23 10.87 -20.37
CA ASN A 149 11.30 9.93 -19.26
C ASN A 149 10.02 9.97 -18.40
N ARG A 150 9.51 11.17 -18.11
CA ARG A 150 8.23 11.32 -17.39
C ARG A 150 7.08 10.70 -18.17
N ASP A 151 7.00 10.99 -19.46
CA ASP A 151 5.97 10.44 -20.34
C ASP A 151 6.03 8.90 -20.38
N PHE A 152 7.23 8.34 -20.47
CA PHE A 152 7.43 6.90 -20.47
C PHE A 152 7.03 6.24 -19.12
N ILE A 153 7.43 6.83 -18.00
CA ILE A 153 7.05 6.33 -16.67
C ILE A 153 5.52 6.39 -16.50
N CYS A 154 4.88 7.46 -16.95
CA CYS A 154 3.42 7.59 -16.92
C CYS A 154 2.74 6.58 -17.85
N GLU A 155 3.33 6.26 -19.00
CA GLU A 155 2.84 5.22 -19.89
C GLU A 155 2.90 3.83 -19.24
N VAL A 156 3.99 3.51 -18.56
CA VAL A 156 4.13 2.26 -17.78
C VAL A 156 3.05 2.15 -16.70
N VAL A 157 2.83 3.21 -15.94
CA VAL A 157 1.80 3.23 -14.89
C VAL A 157 0.40 3.17 -15.50
N GLY A 158 0.12 3.90 -16.56
CA GLY A 158 -1.14 3.86 -17.28
C GLY A 158 -1.46 2.47 -17.83
N ASP A 159 -0.46 1.76 -18.36
CA ASP A 159 -0.58 0.38 -18.82
C ASP A 159 -1.00 -0.57 -17.67
N ILE A 160 -0.37 -0.44 -16.49
CA ILE A 160 -0.75 -1.22 -15.31
C ILE A 160 -2.19 -0.93 -14.92
N VAL A 161 -2.57 0.33 -14.76
CA VAL A 161 -3.91 0.73 -14.33
C VAL A 161 -4.98 0.25 -15.31
N ARG A 162 -4.72 0.35 -16.61
CA ARG A 162 -5.65 -0.07 -17.66
C ARG A 162 -5.88 -1.57 -17.67
N ARG A 163 -4.81 -2.35 -17.57
CA ARG A 163 -4.83 -3.80 -17.77
C ARG A 163 -5.15 -4.59 -16.52
N TYR A 164 -4.89 -4.07 -15.35
CA TYR A 164 -5.00 -4.79 -14.07
C TYR A 164 -6.00 -4.14 -13.12
N ASP A 165 -6.62 -4.95 -12.28
CA ASP A 165 -7.54 -4.49 -11.24
C ASP A 165 -6.81 -4.13 -9.95
N VAL A 166 -5.85 -3.22 -10.04
CA VAL A 166 -5.12 -2.70 -8.88
C VAL A 166 -6.00 -1.71 -8.08
N ASP A 167 -5.87 -1.73 -6.77
CA ASP A 167 -6.57 -0.77 -5.88
C ASP A 167 -5.82 0.55 -5.78
N ALA A 168 -4.50 0.51 -5.93
CA ALA A 168 -3.65 1.69 -5.93
C ALA A 168 -2.35 1.47 -6.71
N ILE A 169 -1.78 2.58 -7.17
CA ILE A 169 -0.39 2.70 -7.55
C ILE A 169 0.36 3.31 -6.37
N HIS A 170 1.49 2.71 -6.04
CA HIS A 170 2.34 3.12 -4.92
C HIS A 170 3.77 3.35 -5.40
N ILE A 171 4.35 4.50 -5.09
CA ILE A 171 5.78 4.75 -5.30
C ILE A 171 6.49 4.93 -3.96
N ASP A 172 7.76 4.56 -3.93
CA ASP A 172 8.61 4.62 -2.75
C ASP A 172 9.27 5.99 -2.53
N ASP A 173 10.38 6.03 -1.85
CA ASP A 173 11.11 7.23 -1.42
C ASP A 173 12.28 7.59 -2.35
N TYR A 174 12.46 6.87 -3.46
CA TYR A 174 13.59 7.09 -4.36
C TYR A 174 13.21 8.05 -5.50
N PHE A 175 13.58 9.32 -5.31
CA PHE A 175 13.45 10.39 -6.31
C PHE A 175 14.80 10.68 -6.95
N TYR A 176 15.45 11.82 -6.69
CA TYR A 176 16.87 11.91 -6.94
C TYR A 176 17.63 10.97 -6.01
N PRO A 177 18.81 10.46 -6.41
CA PRO A 177 19.52 9.47 -5.61
C PRO A 177 19.85 9.94 -4.20
N TYR A 178 19.75 9.03 -3.24
CA TYR A 178 20.22 9.26 -1.88
C TYR A 178 21.71 9.61 -1.88
N PRO A 179 22.17 10.49 -0.97
CA PRO A 179 23.59 10.67 -0.71
C PRO A 179 24.25 9.34 -0.37
N ALA A 180 25.43 9.10 -0.90
CA ALA A 180 26.19 7.87 -0.68
C ALA A 180 27.67 8.16 -0.49
N ASN A 181 28.31 7.45 0.44
CA ASN A 181 29.75 7.61 0.73
C ASN A 181 30.18 9.06 0.98
N GLY A 182 29.34 9.82 1.70
CA GLY A 182 29.59 11.25 2.00
C GLY A 182 29.42 12.20 0.80
N LYS A 183 28.94 11.71 -0.33
CA LYS A 183 28.72 12.49 -1.55
C LYS A 183 27.25 12.64 -1.86
N ARG A 184 26.84 13.82 -2.33
CA ARG A 184 25.52 14.09 -2.89
C ARG A 184 25.53 13.85 -4.40
N PHE A 185 24.35 13.60 -4.96
CA PHE A 185 24.17 13.50 -6.40
C PHE A 185 24.43 14.86 -7.08
N GLU A 186 25.31 14.87 -8.07
CA GLU A 186 25.65 16.05 -8.90
C GLU A 186 25.82 15.70 -10.38
N ALA A 187 25.37 14.51 -10.82
CA ALA A 187 25.64 13.99 -12.16
C ALA A 187 24.63 14.46 -13.23
N ASP A 188 23.98 15.61 -13.03
CA ASP A 188 22.95 16.15 -13.92
C ASP A 188 23.32 17.50 -14.57
N ASP A 189 24.63 17.80 -14.71
CA ASP A 189 25.10 19.05 -15.30
C ASP A 189 24.56 19.25 -16.72
N ALA A 190 24.61 18.22 -17.55
CA ALA A 190 24.20 18.31 -18.97
C ALA A 190 22.69 18.63 -19.07
N SER A 191 21.85 17.98 -18.29
CA SER A 191 20.41 18.25 -18.31
C SER A 191 20.07 19.58 -17.65
N TYR A 192 20.79 19.98 -16.62
CA TYR A 192 20.61 21.31 -16.00
C TYR A 192 20.96 22.43 -16.97
N HIS A 193 22.08 22.32 -17.70
CA HIS A 193 22.43 23.30 -18.76
C HIS A 193 21.35 23.36 -19.86
N LYS A 194 20.75 22.22 -20.18
CA LYS A 194 19.74 22.14 -21.24
C LYS A 194 18.37 22.63 -20.82
N PHE A 195 17.95 22.35 -19.59
CA PHE A 195 16.58 22.52 -19.15
C PHE A 195 16.40 23.42 -17.92
N GLY A 196 17.47 23.92 -17.34
CA GLY A 196 17.43 24.69 -16.08
C GLY A 196 16.71 26.04 -16.18
N ASN A 197 16.72 26.65 -17.39
CA ASN A 197 15.99 27.88 -17.68
C ASN A 197 16.20 29.02 -16.67
N GLY A 198 17.40 29.11 -16.05
CA GLY A 198 17.73 30.12 -15.04
C GLY A 198 17.21 29.83 -13.63
N MET A 199 16.56 28.72 -13.43
CA MET A 199 16.11 28.28 -12.11
C MET A 199 17.30 27.85 -11.25
N GLU A 200 17.25 28.07 -9.95
CA GLU A 200 18.25 27.54 -9.03
C GLU A 200 18.21 25.99 -9.07
N ARG A 201 19.40 25.35 -9.03
CA ARG A 201 19.51 23.91 -9.35
C ARG A 201 18.68 23.00 -8.43
N LYS A 202 18.64 23.27 -7.14
CA LYS A 202 17.84 22.47 -6.20
C LYS A 202 16.34 22.67 -6.41
N GLU A 203 15.91 23.87 -6.71
CA GLU A 203 14.52 24.14 -7.06
C GLU A 203 14.12 23.49 -8.38
N TRP A 204 15.01 23.51 -9.36
CA TRP A 204 14.81 22.85 -10.64
C TRP A 204 14.70 21.32 -10.48
N ARG A 205 15.51 20.69 -9.61
CA ARG A 205 15.38 19.27 -9.30
C ARG A 205 14.03 18.95 -8.67
N ARG A 206 13.59 19.74 -7.69
CA ARG A 206 12.24 19.57 -7.09
C ARG A 206 11.13 19.73 -8.13
N HIS A 207 11.24 20.75 -8.96
CA HIS A 207 10.28 20.97 -10.05
C HIS A 207 10.18 19.77 -10.99
N ASN A 208 11.30 19.13 -11.37
CA ASN A 208 11.29 17.93 -12.20
C ASN A 208 10.52 16.77 -11.53
N VAL A 209 10.69 16.58 -10.26
CA VAL A 209 9.95 15.56 -9.49
C VAL A 209 8.47 15.91 -9.37
N ASP A 210 8.15 17.18 -9.07
CA ASP A 210 6.78 17.68 -9.01
C ASP A 210 6.00 17.42 -10.29
N LEU A 211 6.63 17.66 -11.45
CA LEU A 211 6.07 17.39 -12.77
C LEU A 211 5.72 15.89 -12.94
N LEU A 212 6.57 14.99 -12.47
CA LEU A 212 6.27 13.56 -12.54
C LEU A 212 5.08 13.21 -11.66
N ILE A 213 5.05 13.69 -10.42
CA ILE A 213 3.97 13.37 -9.47
C ILE A 213 2.62 13.87 -9.99
N GLU A 214 2.56 15.12 -10.45
CA GLU A 214 1.35 15.69 -11.04
C GLU A 214 0.87 14.89 -12.26
N GLN A 215 1.79 14.55 -13.17
CA GLN A 215 1.47 13.79 -14.38
C GLN A 215 1.03 12.36 -14.07
N LEU A 216 1.68 11.69 -13.11
CA LEU A 216 1.27 10.36 -12.66
C LEU A 216 -0.16 10.37 -12.10
N TYR A 217 -0.45 11.33 -11.22
CA TYR A 217 -1.78 11.46 -10.66
C TYR A 217 -2.84 11.64 -11.76
N ALA A 218 -2.62 12.58 -12.68
CA ALA A 218 -3.53 12.80 -13.81
C ALA A 218 -3.71 11.54 -14.66
N SER A 219 -2.62 10.87 -15.03
CA SER A 219 -2.66 9.65 -15.85
C SER A 219 -3.42 8.52 -15.18
N ILE A 220 -3.26 8.32 -13.87
CA ILE A 220 -3.98 7.30 -13.11
C ILE A 220 -5.48 7.62 -13.10
N LYS A 221 -5.85 8.88 -12.81
CA LYS A 221 -7.26 9.28 -12.72
C LYS A 221 -7.96 9.28 -14.07
N ASP A 222 -7.25 9.56 -15.15
CA ASP A 222 -7.78 9.48 -16.52
C ASP A 222 -8.11 8.03 -16.93
N GLU A 223 -7.29 7.06 -16.50
CA GLU A 223 -7.55 5.64 -16.78
C GLU A 223 -8.65 5.06 -15.88
N LYS A 224 -8.52 5.22 -14.55
CA LYS A 224 -9.50 4.72 -13.56
C LYS A 224 -9.56 5.67 -12.35
N PRO A 225 -10.60 6.50 -12.22
CA PRO A 225 -10.68 7.50 -11.15
C PRO A 225 -10.62 6.91 -9.73
N TRP A 226 -11.05 5.67 -9.57
CA TRP A 226 -11.06 4.98 -8.27
C TRP A 226 -9.70 4.41 -7.84
N VAL A 227 -8.73 4.30 -8.75
CA VAL A 227 -7.39 3.82 -8.38
C VAL A 227 -6.65 4.93 -7.64
N ARG A 228 -6.22 4.64 -6.41
CA ARG A 228 -5.46 5.59 -5.59
C ARG A 228 -4.03 5.73 -6.06
N PHE A 229 -3.45 6.89 -5.83
CA PHE A 229 -2.03 7.14 -5.98
C PHE A 229 -1.42 7.47 -4.62
N GLY A 230 -0.55 6.62 -4.13
CA GLY A 230 0.14 6.77 -2.85
C GLY A 230 1.65 6.91 -3.00
N VAL A 231 2.24 7.64 -2.07
CA VAL A 231 3.69 7.81 -1.97
C VAL A 231 4.14 7.42 -0.57
N SER A 232 5.24 6.66 -0.49
CA SER A 232 5.91 6.34 0.78
C SER A 232 7.21 7.13 0.89
N PRO A 233 7.16 8.38 1.39
CA PRO A 233 8.35 9.22 1.47
C PRO A 233 9.25 8.83 2.64
N PHE A 234 10.50 9.25 2.60
CA PHE A 234 11.36 9.26 3.76
C PHE A 234 10.67 10.00 4.94
N GLY A 235 10.88 9.57 6.17
CA GLY A 235 10.09 9.98 7.33
C GLY A 235 10.25 11.44 7.77
N ILE A 236 11.18 12.20 7.21
CA ILE A 236 11.42 13.62 7.51
C ILE A 236 11.25 14.46 6.24
N TRP A 237 10.26 15.34 6.23
CA TRP A 237 10.12 16.33 5.16
C TRP A 237 11.27 17.33 5.19
N ARG A 238 11.40 18.09 6.28
CA ARG A 238 12.52 18.98 6.63
C ARG A 238 12.71 19.01 8.13
N ASN A 239 13.95 19.21 8.56
CA ASN A 239 14.26 19.50 9.95
C ASN A 239 13.84 20.94 10.29
N LYS A 240 13.43 21.18 11.53
CA LYS A 240 13.06 22.52 12.01
C LYS A 240 14.21 23.52 11.89
N SER A 241 15.45 23.06 11.92
CA SER A 241 16.62 23.90 11.68
C SER A 241 16.77 24.39 10.23
N SER A 242 16.16 23.68 9.28
CA SER A 242 16.16 24.06 7.85
C SER A 242 14.94 24.88 7.46
N ASP A 243 13.80 24.63 8.10
CA ASP A 243 12.53 25.32 7.87
C ASP A 243 11.69 25.30 9.14
N SER A 244 11.15 26.45 9.57
CA SER A 244 10.36 26.57 10.81
C SER A 244 9.13 25.65 10.85
N ARG A 245 8.60 25.25 9.69
CA ARG A 245 7.49 24.29 9.54
C ARG A 245 7.94 22.83 9.68
N GLY A 246 9.25 22.58 9.66
CA GLY A 246 9.84 21.25 9.73
C GLY A 246 9.63 20.57 11.08
N SER A 247 9.93 19.28 11.12
CA SER A 247 9.86 18.47 12.34
C SER A 247 11.09 18.72 13.24
N ASN A 248 10.89 18.48 14.53
CA ASN A 248 12.00 18.52 15.50
C ASN A 248 12.85 17.25 15.37
N SER A 249 13.70 17.26 14.36
CA SER A 249 14.55 16.16 13.91
C SER A 249 15.89 16.68 13.41
N SER A 250 16.85 15.78 13.17
CA SER A 250 18.18 16.11 12.65
C SER A 250 18.70 15.00 11.72
N GLY A 251 17.89 14.66 10.72
CA GLY A 251 18.20 13.61 9.74
C GLY A 251 18.21 14.12 8.30
N LEU A 252 18.35 13.18 7.37
CA LEU A 252 18.16 13.42 5.94
C LEU A 252 16.75 13.99 5.70
N GLN A 253 16.61 14.82 4.68
CA GLN A 253 15.36 15.56 4.40
C GLN A 253 14.84 15.28 2.99
N ASN A 254 13.56 14.98 2.85
CA ASN A 254 12.93 14.82 1.54
C ASN A 254 13.20 16.03 0.63
N TYR A 255 12.89 17.21 1.13
CA TYR A 255 12.92 18.45 0.38
C TYR A 255 14.34 18.84 -0.07
N ASP A 256 15.31 18.78 0.83
CA ASP A 256 16.66 19.28 0.59
C ASP A 256 17.62 18.24 0.02
N ASP A 257 17.41 16.95 0.34
CA ASP A 257 18.35 15.88 0.00
C ASP A 257 17.85 14.97 -1.12
N LEU A 258 16.53 14.77 -1.22
CA LEU A 258 15.91 13.92 -2.24
C LEU A 258 15.15 14.72 -3.30
N TYR A 259 15.05 16.02 -3.08
CA TYR A 259 14.33 16.97 -3.96
C TYR A 259 12.85 16.58 -4.14
N ALA A 260 12.23 16.14 -3.06
CA ALA A 260 10.84 15.71 -2.98
C ALA A 260 10.02 16.65 -2.09
N ASP A 261 9.20 17.49 -2.68
CA ASP A 261 8.30 18.39 -1.94
C ASP A 261 6.95 17.74 -1.68
N VAL A 262 6.96 16.78 -0.76
CA VAL A 262 5.80 15.95 -0.41
C VAL A 262 4.62 16.78 0.09
N LEU A 263 4.88 17.88 0.81
CA LEU A 263 3.81 18.76 1.29
C LEU A 263 3.12 19.50 0.14
N LEU A 264 3.87 19.90 -0.89
CA LEU A 264 3.30 20.50 -2.09
C LEU A 264 2.35 19.51 -2.79
N TRP A 265 2.75 18.24 -2.92
CA TRP A 265 1.94 17.22 -3.57
C TRP A 265 0.64 16.97 -2.82
N ALA A 266 0.69 16.86 -1.49
CA ALA A 266 -0.49 16.72 -0.64
C ALA A 266 -1.41 17.94 -0.74
N LYS A 267 -0.85 19.15 -0.65
CA LYS A 267 -1.59 20.43 -0.73
C LYS A 267 -2.31 20.60 -2.07
N ASN A 268 -1.69 20.18 -3.17
CA ASN A 268 -2.27 20.28 -4.50
C ASN A 268 -3.20 19.11 -4.84
N GLY A 269 -3.34 18.10 -3.97
CA GLY A 269 -4.16 16.92 -4.23
C GLY A 269 -3.58 16.02 -5.33
N TRP A 270 -2.25 15.96 -5.48
CA TRP A 270 -1.57 15.10 -6.45
C TRP A 270 -1.24 13.72 -5.90
N VAL A 271 -1.65 13.43 -4.69
CA VAL A 271 -1.59 12.12 -4.04
C VAL A 271 -2.87 11.87 -3.25
N ASP A 272 -3.29 10.61 -3.14
CA ASP A 272 -4.45 10.20 -2.36
C ASP A 272 -4.07 9.78 -0.94
N TYR A 273 -2.86 9.24 -0.75
CA TYR A 273 -2.33 8.94 0.58
C TYR A 273 -0.80 9.09 0.64
N LEU A 274 -0.31 9.25 1.84
CA LEU A 274 1.10 9.25 2.18
C LEU A 274 1.38 8.14 3.19
N ALA A 275 2.45 7.38 2.98
CA ALA A 275 2.92 6.36 3.91
C ALA A 275 4.35 6.67 4.37
N PRO A 276 4.56 7.72 5.19
CA PRO A 276 5.89 8.14 5.62
C PRO A 276 6.60 7.02 6.40
N GLN A 277 7.87 6.79 6.08
CA GLN A 277 8.68 5.72 6.64
C GLN A 277 9.28 6.16 7.99
N LEU A 278 8.55 5.92 9.08
CA LEU A 278 8.99 6.27 10.43
C LEU A 278 9.74 5.08 11.07
N TYR A 279 10.83 4.66 10.45
CA TYR A 279 11.58 3.44 10.80
C TYR A 279 12.52 3.64 12.00
N TRP A 280 12.12 4.44 12.96
CA TRP A 280 12.90 4.78 14.16
C TRP A 280 12.14 4.37 15.42
N THR A 281 12.88 4.34 16.54
CA THR A 281 12.26 4.14 17.85
C THR A 281 11.42 5.35 18.25
N LEU A 282 10.49 5.15 19.17
CA LEU A 282 9.56 6.19 19.62
C LEU A 282 10.28 7.48 20.02
N ASP A 283 11.40 7.36 20.75
CA ASP A 283 12.12 8.47 21.35
C ASP A 283 13.55 8.61 20.82
N MET A 284 13.82 8.13 19.58
CA MET A 284 15.14 8.30 18.96
C MET A 284 15.52 9.77 18.84
N LYS A 285 16.68 10.15 19.39
CA LYS A 285 17.10 11.55 19.50
C LYS A 285 17.06 12.33 18.18
N ALA A 286 17.54 11.72 17.08
CA ALA A 286 17.61 12.39 15.77
C ALA A 286 16.28 12.39 15.01
N ALA A 287 15.43 11.41 15.26
CA ALA A 287 14.20 11.20 14.53
C ALA A 287 13.17 10.44 15.39
N PRO A 288 12.61 11.07 16.43
CA PRO A 288 11.65 10.41 17.32
C PRO A 288 10.36 10.11 16.57
N SER A 289 10.05 8.82 16.37
CA SER A 289 8.88 8.42 15.57
C SER A 289 7.56 8.90 16.18
N ARG A 290 7.50 9.04 17.50
CA ARG A 290 6.37 9.65 18.24
C ARG A 290 6.08 11.08 17.75
N HIS A 291 7.12 11.91 17.69
CA HIS A 291 7.01 13.29 17.24
C HIS A 291 6.73 13.37 15.73
N LEU A 292 7.38 12.52 14.94
CA LEU A 292 7.19 12.50 13.49
C LEU A 292 5.76 12.06 13.10
N ALA A 293 5.19 11.07 13.79
CA ALA A 293 3.80 10.68 13.56
C ALA A 293 2.82 11.86 13.80
N GLN A 294 3.03 12.61 14.89
CA GLN A 294 2.24 13.83 15.14
C GLN A 294 2.47 14.86 14.05
N TRP A 295 3.72 15.08 13.63
CA TRP A 295 4.05 16.05 12.60
C TRP A 295 3.35 15.71 11.25
N TRP A 296 3.37 14.45 10.82
CA TRP A 296 2.68 14.04 9.60
C TRP A 296 1.16 14.15 9.73
N ASN A 297 0.62 13.82 10.89
CA ASN A 297 -0.80 14.04 11.18
C ASN A 297 -1.20 15.51 10.98
N ASP A 298 -0.39 16.44 11.49
CA ASP A 298 -0.68 17.88 11.48
C ASP A 298 -0.47 18.52 10.09
N ASN A 299 0.30 17.86 9.22
CA ASN A 299 0.67 18.35 7.89
C ASN A 299 0.12 17.51 6.73
N ALA A 300 -0.91 16.71 6.96
CA ALA A 300 -1.50 15.83 5.96
C ALA A 300 -2.23 16.55 4.83
N HIS A 301 -2.64 17.80 5.01
CA HIS A 301 -3.38 18.60 4.03
C HIS A 301 -4.62 17.91 3.44
N GLY A 302 -5.29 17.06 4.24
CA GLY A 302 -6.51 16.36 3.83
C GLY A 302 -6.30 15.03 3.10
N VAL A 303 -5.05 14.58 2.89
CA VAL A 303 -4.78 13.24 2.40
C VAL A 303 -4.66 12.24 3.53
N ASP A 304 -4.97 10.98 3.28
CA ASP A 304 -4.80 9.91 4.26
C ASP A 304 -3.32 9.68 4.58
N VAL A 305 -3.01 9.45 5.85
CA VAL A 305 -1.66 9.09 6.31
C VAL A 305 -1.67 7.68 6.87
N TYR A 306 -0.77 6.84 6.38
CA TYR A 306 -0.48 5.50 6.92
C TYR A 306 0.96 5.48 7.43
N ILE A 307 1.15 5.19 8.71
CA ILE A 307 2.51 5.22 9.27
C ILE A 307 3.28 3.96 8.87
N GLY A 308 4.41 4.15 8.17
CA GLY A 308 5.37 3.08 7.91
C GLY A 308 6.13 2.71 9.18
N GLN A 309 6.03 1.45 9.60
CA GLN A 309 6.64 0.90 10.81
C GLN A 309 7.70 -0.13 10.46
N ASP A 310 8.90 0.00 11.01
CA ASP A 310 9.94 -1.03 10.93
C ASP A 310 9.66 -2.11 11.99
N VAL A 311 9.32 -3.32 11.53
CA VAL A 311 8.97 -4.44 12.41
C VAL A 311 10.13 -4.85 13.31
N GLN A 312 11.34 -5.03 12.73
CA GLN A 312 12.50 -5.45 13.50
C GLN A 312 12.84 -4.46 14.60
N ARG A 313 12.92 -3.19 14.26
CA ARG A 313 13.26 -2.14 15.24
C ARG A 313 12.19 -2.01 16.32
N THR A 314 10.93 -2.06 15.94
CA THR A 314 9.80 -2.04 16.87
C THR A 314 9.85 -3.20 17.86
N MET A 315 10.10 -4.43 17.37
CA MET A 315 10.12 -5.63 18.21
C MET A 315 11.42 -5.81 19.01
N ASN A 316 12.49 -5.10 18.64
CA ASN A 316 13.78 -5.16 19.33
C ASN A 316 13.99 -4.05 20.37
N THR A 317 13.11 -3.07 20.43
CA THR A 317 13.26 -1.91 21.31
C THR A 317 12.22 -1.98 22.43
N ALA A 318 12.68 -2.05 23.68
CA ALA A 318 11.80 -1.99 24.84
C ALA A 318 11.13 -0.61 24.95
N ASP A 319 9.87 -0.60 25.36
CA ASP A 319 9.11 0.62 25.66
C ASP A 319 9.07 0.85 27.19
N PRO A 320 9.98 1.66 27.74
CA PRO A 320 10.01 1.91 29.17
C PRO A 320 8.79 2.70 29.67
N GLY A 321 8.08 3.40 28.77
CA GLY A 321 6.88 4.16 29.10
C GLY A 321 5.70 3.26 29.50
N ASN A 322 5.63 2.05 28.92
CA ASN A 322 4.60 1.04 29.24
C ASN A 322 5.15 -0.18 29.99
N ASN A 323 6.44 -0.22 30.24
CA ASN A 323 7.14 -1.40 30.76
C ASN A 323 6.99 -2.63 29.85
N ASP A 324 6.82 -2.41 28.53
CA ASP A 324 6.70 -3.44 27.52
C ASP A 324 8.05 -3.86 26.95
N LYS A 325 8.14 -5.12 26.50
CA LYS A 325 9.36 -5.66 25.87
C LYS A 325 9.65 -5.09 24.48
N ASN A 326 8.65 -4.45 23.87
CA ASN A 326 8.75 -3.84 22.55
C ASN A 326 7.83 -2.61 22.43
N GLU A 327 7.98 -1.85 21.36
CA GLU A 327 7.24 -0.59 21.12
C GLU A 327 5.90 -0.80 20.38
N LEU A 328 5.48 -2.03 20.10
CA LEU A 328 4.33 -2.30 19.22
C LEU A 328 3.03 -1.69 19.78
N ASP A 329 2.75 -1.88 21.06
CA ASP A 329 1.53 -1.35 21.71
C ASP A 329 1.42 0.16 21.58
N THR A 330 2.48 0.87 21.96
CA THR A 330 2.48 2.33 21.93
C THR A 330 2.39 2.87 20.50
N LYS A 331 3.08 2.27 19.53
CA LYS A 331 3.00 2.69 18.13
C LYS A 331 1.61 2.53 17.53
N VAL A 332 0.95 1.39 17.76
CA VAL A 332 -0.43 1.18 17.28
C VAL A 332 -1.40 2.14 17.95
N ARG A 333 -1.32 2.31 19.28
CA ARG A 333 -2.20 3.26 20.00
C ARG A 333 -1.96 4.71 19.57
N LEU A 334 -0.71 5.08 19.33
CA LEU A 334 -0.36 6.42 18.84
C LEU A 334 -1.02 6.69 17.49
N SER A 335 -0.89 5.77 16.52
CA SER A 335 -1.52 5.90 15.20
C SER A 335 -3.03 6.10 15.32
N ARG A 336 -3.70 5.36 16.19
CA ARG A 336 -5.16 5.42 16.38
C ARG A 336 -5.64 6.69 17.08
N ARG A 337 -4.77 7.39 17.81
CA ARG A 337 -5.11 8.68 18.48
C ARG A 337 -4.99 9.88 17.56
N LEU A 338 -4.31 9.72 16.42
CA LEU A 338 -4.02 10.79 15.48
C LEU A 338 -5.12 10.81 14.39
N PRO A 339 -5.98 11.85 14.32
CA PRO A 339 -7.19 11.81 13.53
C PRO A 339 -6.98 11.72 12.01
N ASN A 340 -5.83 12.19 11.51
CA ASN A 340 -5.47 12.10 10.09
C ASN A 340 -4.63 10.86 9.76
N VAL A 341 -4.25 10.07 10.76
CA VAL A 341 -3.56 8.78 10.58
C VAL A 341 -4.62 7.69 10.49
N GLN A 342 -4.70 7.04 9.33
CA GLN A 342 -5.74 6.07 9.03
C GLN A 342 -5.26 4.62 9.15
N GLY A 343 -4.03 4.40 9.62
CA GLY A 343 -3.48 3.07 9.83
C GLY A 343 -1.97 2.98 9.75
N ASN A 344 -1.49 1.76 9.61
CA ASN A 344 -0.06 1.43 9.58
C ASN A 344 0.30 0.54 8.39
N VAL A 345 1.55 0.62 7.96
CA VAL A 345 2.15 -0.28 6.98
C VAL A 345 3.42 -0.88 7.55
N TRP A 346 3.52 -2.22 7.52
CA TRP A 346 4.60 -2.95 8.15
C TRP A 346 5.78 -3.18 7.20
N TRP A 347 6.94 -2.67 7.55
CA TRP A 347 8.19 -2.89 6.84
C TRP A 347 9.09 -3.89 7.59
N HIS A 348 9.50 -4.91 6.89
CA HIS A 348 8.84 -5.42 5.70
C HIS A 348 7.90 -6.57 6.07
N GLY A 349 6.95 -6.84 5.20
CA GLY A 349 5.92 -7.83 5.43
C GLY A 349 6.45 -9.24 5.73
N TYR A 350 7.64 -9.59 5.23
CA TYR A 350 8.26 -10.90 5.54
C TYR A 350 8.56 -11.09 7.02
N TRP A 351 8.86 -10.04 7.79
CA TRP A 351 8.98 -10.14 9.24
C TRP A 351 7.64 -10.45 9.91
N VAL A 352 6.53 -9.99 9.31
CA VAL A 352 5.19 -10.37 9.78
C VAL A 352 4.90 -11.81 9.41
N THR A 353 5.11 -12.23 8.16
CA THR A 353 4.82 -13.60 7.72
C THR A 353 5.73 -14.65 8.36
N ASP A 354 6.93 -14.27 8.78
CA ASP A 354 7.86 -15.11 9.57
C ASP A 354 7.56 -15.07 11.07
N ASN A 355 6.55 -14.31 11.50
CA ASN A 355 6.17 -14.11 12.89
C ASN A 355 7.36 -13.68 13.78
N TYR A 356 8.17 -12.75 13.29
CA TYR A 356 9.39 -12.30 13.98
C TYR A 356 9.08 -11.84 15.40
N LYS A 357 9.67 -12.49 16.40
CA LYS A 357 9.44 -12.25 17.83
C LYS A 357 7.95 -12.22 18.23
N GLY A 358 7.10 -12.97 17.55
CA GLY A 358 5.67 -13.05 17.84
C GLY A 358 4.87 -11.83 17.36
N VAL A 359 5.36 -11.08 16.37
CA VAL A 359 4.65 -9.90 15.85
C VAL A 359 3.31 -10.27 15.21
N ALA A 360 3.25 -11.33 14.39
CA ALA A 360 2.01 -11.76 13.76
C ALA A 360 0.97 -12.19 14.79
N ASP A 361 1.38 -12.97 15.79
CA ASP A 361 0.51 -13.38 16.91
C ASP A 361 -0.01 -12.16 17.68
N SER A 362 0.87 -11.18 17.95
CA SER A 362 0.49 -9.94 18.63
C SER A 362 -0.52 -9.12 17.82
N LEU A 363 -0.34 -9.04 16.50
CA LEU A 363 -1.28 -8.38 15.61
C LEU A 363 -2.62 -9.12 15.60
N ALA A 364 -2.62 -10.42 15.30
CA ALA A 364 -3.82 -11.24 15.20
C ALA A 364 -4.63 -11.30 16.48
N LEU A 365 -3.98 -11.47 17.64
CA LEU A 365 -4.67 -11.70 18.90
C LEU A 365 -5.02 -10.41 19.65
N LYS A 366 -4.41 -9.29 19.33
CA LYS A 366 -4.58 -8.04 20.09
C LYS A 366 -4.90 -6.84 19.21
N TYR A 367 -3.96 -6.44 18.35
CA TYR A 367 -4.03 -5.14 17.68
C TYR A 367 -4.88 -5.16 16.40
N GLN A 368 -5.05 -6.31 15.78
CA GLN A 368 -5.83 -6.53 14.54
C GLN A 368 -6.76 -7.74 14.72
N SER A 369 -7.23 -7.98 15.94
CA SER A 369 -8.05 -9.15 16.30
C SER A 369 -9.47 -9.11 15.76
N THR A 370 -9.94 -7.98 15.29
CA THR A 370 -11.19 -7.83 14.54
C THR A 370 -10.88 -7.54 13.07
N LEU A 371 -11.77 -7.93 12.18
CA LEU A 371 -11.70 -7.49 10.79
C LEU A 371 -11.88 -5.98 10.69
N ALA A 372 -11.23 -5.36 9.73
CA ALA A 372 -11.35 -3.94 9.48
C ALA A 372 -11.46 -3.64 7.97
N ILE A 373 -12.33 -2.71 7.64
CA ILE A 373 -12.48 -2.19 6.29
C ILE A 373 -11.39 -1.15 6.07
N PRO A 374 -10.67 -1.13 4.94
CA PRO A 374 -9.80 -0.01 4.61
C PRO A 374 -10.58 1.32 4.60
N PRO A 375 -9.92 2.46 4.85
CA PRO A 375 -10.60 3.76 4.85
C PRO A 375 -11.35 4.03 3.55
N ALA A 376 -12.55 4.59 3.64
CA ALA A 376 -13.28 5.09 2.48
C ALA A 376 -12.65 6.39 1.96
N TYR A 377 -12.58 6.53 0.65
CA TYR A 377 -12.00 7.70 0.00
C TYR A 377 -12.91 8.23 -1.14
N GLY A 378 -12.50 9.33 -1.79
CA GLY A 378 -13.29 10.00 -2.80
C GLY A 378 -14.50 10.72 -2.22
N ASP A 379 -15.53 10.92 -3.03
CA ASP A 379 -16.78 11.54 -2.60
C ASP A 379 -17.59 10.58 -1.72
N LYS A 380 -17.55 10.81 -0.42
CA LYS A 380 -18.25 10.00 0.59
C LYS A 380 -19.78 10.16 0.58
N SER A 381 -20.31 11.10 -0.19
CA SER A 381 -21.77 11.23 -0.38
C SER A 381 -22.31 10.17 -1.34
N LEU A 382 -21.47 9.61 -2.20
CA LEU A 382 -21.80 8.49 -3.07
C LEU A 382 -21.68 7.19 -2.27
N LYS A 383 -22.64 6.28 -2.48
CA LYS A 383 -22.66 4.95 -1.89
C LYS A 383 -23.06 3.94 -2.94
N PRO A 384 -22.58 2.69 -2.87
CA PRO A 384 -23.12 1.62 -3.69
C PRO A 384 -24.55 1.30 -3.27
N ASP A 385 -25.31 0.68 -4.19
CA ASP A 385 -26.64 0.17 -3.86
C ASP A 385 -26.57 -0.93 -2.79
N PRO A 386 -27.59 -1.10 -1.93
CA PRO A 386 -27.66 -2.22 -1.02
C PRO A 386 -27.71 -3.57 -1.76
N VAL A 387 -27.30 -4.64 -1.10
CA VAL A 387 -27.49 -6.02 -1.63
C VAL A 387 -28.97 -6.36 -1.73
N LYS A 388 -29.33 -7.31 -2.60
CA LYS A 388 -30.70 -7.82 -2.76
C LYS A 388 -30.79 -9.30 -2.34
N ASP A 389 -32.01 -9.75 -2.14
CA ASP A 389 -32.36 -11.16 -1.92
C ASP A 389 -31.56 -11.83 -0.77
N LEU A 390 -31.22 -11.07 0.27
CA LEU A 390 -30.49 -11.59 1.41
C LEU A 390 -31.32 -12.68 2.10
N SER A 391 -30.78 -13.90 2.17
CA SER A 391 -31.47 -15.06 2.72
C SER A 391 -30.51 -16.06 3.33
N LEU A 392 -31.04 -16.87 4.24
CA LEU A 392 -30.38 -18.06 4.80
C LEU A 392 -30.89 -19.28 4.06
N VAL A 393 -29.97 -20.07 3.51
CA VAL A 393 -30.25 -21.28 2.72
C VAL A 393 -29.56 -22.46 3.37
N ASN A 394 -30.32 -23.55 3.63
CA ASN A 394 -29.74 -24.79 4.12
C ASN A 394 -29.46 -25.72 2.93
N GLU A 395 -28.20 -26.07 2.75
CA GLU A 395 -27.77 -27.02 1.73
C GLU A 395 -26.93 -28.12 2.38
N ASN A 396 -27.39 -29.37 2.24
CA ASN A 396 -26.69 -30.55 2.78
C ASN A 396 -26.37 -30.46 4.29
N GLY A 397 -27.24 -29.83 5.07
CA GLY A 397 -27.07 -29.67 6.52
C GLY A 397 -26.15 -28.50 6.93
N GLN A 398 -25.67 -27.73 6.00
CA GLN A 398 -24.91 -26.50 6.23
C GLN A 398 -25.78 -25.28 5.92
N THR A 399 -25.64 -24.24 6.71
CA THR A 399 -26.39 -22.99 6.54
C THR A 399 -25.52 -21.93 5.88
N PHE A 400 -25.95 -21.44 4.73
CA PHE A 400 -25.32 -20.36 4.00
C PHE A 400 -26.15 -19.09 4.08
N LEU A 401 -25.48 -17.97 4.33
CA LEU A 401 -26.03 -16.64 4.11
C LEU A 401 -25.70 -16.25 2.68
N THR A 402 -26.72 -15.98 1.86
CA THR A 402 -26.55 -15.65 0.44
C THR A 402 -27.26 -14.36 0.07
N TRP A 403 -26.78 -13.66 -0.94
CA TRP A 403 -27.39 -12.43 -1.44
C TRP A 403 -27.08 -12.25 -2.94
N THR A 404 -27.77 -11.30 -3.55
CA THR A 404 -27.50 -10.86 -4.92
C THR A 404 -26.75 -9.53 -4.87
N GLY A 405 -25.58 -9.49 -5.51
CA GLY A 405 -24.81 -8.26 -5.71
C GLY A 405 -25.43 -7.38 -6.81
N GLN A 406 -25.18 -6.09 -6.74
CA GLN A 406 -25.59 -5.13 -7.75
C GLN A 406 -24.37 -4.64 -8.53
N VAL A 407 -24.35 -4.86 -9.84
CA VAL A 407 -23.46 -4.17 -10.76
C VAL A 407 -24.25 -3.00 -11.33
N GLY A 408 -23.85 -1.78 -10.97
CA GLY A 408 -24.65 -0.59 -11.29
C GLY A 408 -24.64 -0.24 -12.76
N ALA A 409 -25.72 -0.57 -13.47
CA ALA A 409 -25.91 -0.11 -14.84
C ALA A 409 -26.23 1.40 -14.96
N SER A 410 -26.46 2.09 -13.86
CA SER A 410 -26.91 3.50 -13.81
C SER A 410 -26.09 4.41 -12.91
N LEU A 411 -25.10 3.89 -12.18
CA LEU A 411 -24.19 4.63 -11.32
C LEU A 411 -22.78 4.71 -11.94
N PRO A 412 -21.92 5.66 -11.53
CA PRO A 412 -20.52 5.65 -11.93
C PRO A 412 -19.84 4.32 -11.60
N LEU A 413 -18.96 3.82 -12.46
CA LEU A 413 -18.26 2.52 -12.30
C LEU A 413 -17.53 2.40 -10.95
N GLU A 414 -17.15 3.52 -10.36
CA GLU A 414 -16.53 3.56 -9.03
C GLU A 414 -17.45 3.11 -7.89
N THR A 415 -18.78 3.06 -8.11
CA THR A 415 -19.78 2.57 -7.16
C THR A 415 -20.12 1.10 -7.34
N ASP A 416 -19.47 0.40 -8.28
CA ASP A 416 -19.63 -1.03 -8.46
C ASP A 416 -19.26 -1.78 -7.17
N GLN A 417 -20.13 -2.69 -6.77
CA GLN A 417 -19.88 -3.55 -5.60
C GLN A 417 -18.74 -4.52 -5.90
N VAL A 418 -17.71 -4.50 -5.07
CA VAL A 418 -16.54 -5.37 -5.23
C VAL A 418 -16.28 -6.27 -4.03
N LYS A 419 -16.80 -5.91 -2.87
CA LYS A 419 -16.71 -6.69 -1.63
C LYS A 419 -17.99 -6.50 -0.81
N TYR A 420 -18.17 -7.36 0.16
CA TYR A 420 -19.29 -7.33 1.10
C TYR A 420 -18.77 -7.48 2.51
N VAL A 421 -19.45 -6.82 3.45
CA VAL A 421 -19.19 -6.95 4.89
C VAL A 421 -20.39 -7.65 5.51
N VAL A 422 -20.11 -8.72 6.24
CA VAL A 422 -21.12 -9.50 6.94
C VAL A 422 -20.96 -9.27 8.44
N TYR A 423 -22.05 -8.90 9.07
CA TYR A 423 -22.16 -8.66 10.50
C TYR A 423 -23.08 -9.70 11.14
N GLN A 424 -22.79 -10.09 12.38
CA GLN A 424 -23.63 -10.95 13.17
C GLN A 424 -23.96 -10.29 14.51
N PHE A 425 -25.23 -10.31 14.87
CA PHE A 425 -25.75 -9.85 16.17
C PHE A 425 -26.48 -10.97 16.86
N PHE A 426 -26.11 -11.29 18.09
CA PHE A 426 -26.76 -12.31 18.85
C PHE A 426 -28.13 -11.85 19.37
N PRO A 427 -29.03 -12.81 19.80
CA PRO A 427 -30.34 -12.44 20.31
C PRO A 427 -30.26 -11.44 21.46
N GLY A 428 -30.95 -10.30 21.30
CA GLY A 428 -31.00 -9.24 22.31
C GLY A 428 -29.93 -8.16 22.18
N GLU A 429 -28.98 -8.32 21.28
CA GLU A 429 -28.02 -7.26 20.96
C GLU A 429 -28.65 -6.15 20.12
N THR A 430 -28.17 -4.92 20.31
CA THR A 430 -28.52 -3.80 19.43
C THR A 430 -27.73 -3.92 18.14
N ILE A 431 -28.40 -3.72 17.00
CA ILE A 431 -27.73 -3.70 15.70
C ILE A 431 -26.91 -2.40 15.59
N ASP A 432 -25.59 -2.54 15.68
CA ASP A 432 -24.63 -1.45 15.53
C ASP A 432 -23.51 -1.90 14.60
N ILE A 433 -23.63 -1.56 13.32
CA ILE A 433 -22.64 -1.90 12.29
C ILE A 433 -21.34 -1.09 12.44
N GLU A 434 -21.25 -0.12 13.35
CA GLU A 434 -19.99 0.58 13.63
C GLU A 434 -19.10 -0.19 14.63
N ASP A 435 -19.62 -1.19 15.29
CA ASP A 435 -18.82 -2.08 16.16
C ASP A 435 -18.06 -3.11 15.31
N ALA A 436 -16.73 -2.99 15.26
CA ALA A 436 -15.86 -3.91 14.53
C ALA A 436 -15.96 -5.37 15.02
N GLN A 437 -16.38 -5.60 16.28
CA GLN A 437 -16.47 -6.95 16.84
C GLN A 437 -17.62 -7.75 16.21
N THR A 438 -18.58 -7.09 15.59
CA THR A 438 -19.72 -7.72 14.93
C THR A 438 -19.44 -8.17 13.49
N ILE A 439 -18.29 -7.75 12.91
CA ILE A 439 -17.89 -8.16 11.58
C ILE A 439 -17.37 -9.60 11.60
N ILE A 440 -18.06 -10.49 10.92
CA ILE A 440 -17.66 -11.90 10.81
C ILE A 440 -16.98 -12.23 9.48
N ALA A 441 -17.21 -11.45 8.42
CA ALA A 441 -16.54 -11.62 7.14
C ALA A 441 -16.44 -10.32 6.35
N ILE A 442 -15.33 -10.20 5.58
CA ILE A 442 -15.18 -9.26 4.48
C ILE A 442 -14.79 -10.10 3.27
N THR A 443 -15.66 -10.17 2.26
CA THR A 443 -15.55 -11.16 1.18
C THR A 443 -15.93 -10.57 -0.19
N PRO A 444 -15.27 -11.00 -1.28
CA PRO A 444 -15.73 -10.67 -2.63
C PRO A 444 -16.90 -11.55 -3.13
N TYR A 445 -17.24 -12.60 -2.38
CA TYR A 445 -18.27 -13.56 -2.76
C TYR A 445 -19.64 -13.13 -2.26
N THR A 446 -20.70 -13.58 -2.93
CA THR A 446 -22.11 -13.29 -2.60
C THR A 446 -22.73 -14.32 -1.67
N GLY A 447 -21.92 -14.97 -0.89
CA GLY A 447 -22.37 -15.93 0.14
C GLY A 447 -21.26 -16.34 1.08
N VAL A 448 -21.64 -16.69 2.30
CA VAL A 448 -20.73 -17.17 3.33
C VAL A 448 -21.39 -18.34 4.06
N LEU A 449 -20.57 -19.30 4.51
CA LEU A 449 -21.00 -20.38 5.39
C LEU A 449 -21.14 -19.83 6.81
N VAL A 450 -22.34 -19.84 7.38
CA VAL A 450 -22.61 -19.23 8.69
C VAL A 450 -21.92 -20.01 9.83
N GLU A 451 -21.80 -21.31 9.70
CA GLU A 451 -21.19 -22.17 10.73
C GLU A 451 -19.69 -21.94 10.89
N ASP A 452 -18.99 -21.50 9.84
CA ASP A 452 -17.55 -21.21 9.89
C ASP A 452 -17.21 -19.96 10.74
N TYR A 453 -18.21 -19.12 11.01
CA TYR A 453 -18.02 -17.85 11.72
C TYR A 453 -18.66 -17.84 13.11
N SER A 454 -19.28 -18.94 13.52
CA SER A 454 -19.95 -19.07 14.81
C SER A 454 -19.07 -19.78 15.86
N GLU A 455 -18.06 -19.11 16.39
CA GLU A 455 -17.43 -19.54 17.63
C GLU A 455 -18.33 -19.14 18.81
N GLY A 456 -19.30 -19.97 19.18
CA GLY A 456 -20.16 -19.65 20.33
C GLY A 456 -21.48 -20.42 20.36
N PRO A 457 -22.42 -20.03 21.25
CA PRO A 457 -23.73 -20.64 21.29
C PRO A 457 -24.47 -20.42 19.97
N SER A 458 -25.22 -21.43 19.55
CA SER A 458 -26.02 -21.53 18.32
C SER A 458 -26.33 -20.18 17.65
N ALA A 459 -26.02 -20.04 16.35
CA ALA A 459 -26.42 -18.86 15.56
C ALA A 459 -27.94 -18.64 15.47
N GLU A 460 -28.73 -19.59 16.02
CA GLU A 460 -30.20 -19.56 16.06
C GLU A 460 -30.69 -18.29 16.80
N GLY A 461 -31.55 -17.55 16.15
CA GLY A 461 -32.06 -16.27 16.64
C GLY A 461 -31.16 -15.08 16.39
N SER A 462 -29.94 -15.27 15.85
CA SER A 462 -29.06 -14.17 15.43
C SER A 462 -29.64 -13.40 14.26
N THR A 463 -29.31 -12.11 14.22
CA THR A 463 -29.56 -11.23 13.05
C THR A 463 -28.26 -11.08 12.27
N PHE A 464 -28.33 -11.36 10.98
CA PHE A 464 -27.22 -11.10 10.06
C PHE A 464 -27.51 -9.84 9.26
N VAL A 465 -26.48 -9.01 9.10
CA VAL A 465 -26.54 -7.79 8.31
C VAL A 465 -25.46 -7.87 7.24
N VAL A 466 -25.80 -7.47 6.03
CA VAL A 466 -24.84 -7.40 4.91
C VAL A 466 -24.85 -6.01 4.33
N THR A 467 -23.67 -5.48 4.13
CA THR A 467 -23.44 -4.24 3.35
C THR A 467 -22.54 -4.53 2.17
N ALA A 468 -22.65 -3.74 1.11
CA ALA A 468 -21.75 -3.78 -0.02
C ALA A 468 -20.67 -2.70 0.10
N LEU A 469 -19.46 -3.00 -0.33
CA LEU A 469 -18.38 -2.03 -0.52
C LEU A 469 -18.11 -1.83 -2.00
N ASP A 470 -18.01 -0.58 -2.41
CA ASP A 470 -17.56 -0.23 -3.75
C ASP A 470 -16.03 -0.17 -3.87
N ARG A 471 -15.55 0.24 -5.06
CA ARG A 471 -14.11 0.34 -5.36
C ARG A 471 -13.36 1.36 -4.51
N MET A 472 -14.08 2.28 -3.86
CA MET A 472 -13.52 3.28 -2.95
C MET A 472 -13.78 2.97 -1.48
N ASN A 473 -14.14 1.73 -1.14
CA ASN A 473 -14.48 1.28 0.22
C ASN A 473 -15.64 2.06 0.85
N ARG A 474 -16.49 2.70 0.05
CA ARG A 474 -17.73 3.31 0.53
C ARG A 474 -18.76 2.20 0.75
N GLU A 475 -19.51 2.31 1.83
CA GLU A 475 -20.39 1.25 2.31
C GLU A 475 -21.86 1.59 2.00
N SER A 476 -22.59 0.60 1.48
CA SER A 476 -24.03 0.72 1.21
C SER A 476 -24.85 0.83 2.50
N GLU A 477 -26.14 1.16 2.33
CA GLU A 477 -27.11 0.92 3.40
C GLU A 477 -27.18 -0.57 3.74
N PRO A 478 -27.39 -0.91 5.02
CA PRO A 478 -27.44 -2.30 5.49
C PRO A 478 -28.72 -3.02 5.07
N VAL A 479 -28.60 -4.32 4.83
CA VAL A 479 -29.74 -5.23 4.63
C VAL A 479 -29.65 -6.32 5.68
N GLU A 480 -30.76 -6.64 6.34
CA GLU A 480 -30.79 -7.62 7.43
C GLU A 480 -31.66 -8.84 7.17
N THR A 481 -31.30 -9.96 7.76
CA THR A 481 -32.12 -11.19 7.84
C THR A 481 -31.92 -11.86 9.18
N LYS A 482 -32.93 -12.60 9.65
CA LYS A 482 -32.89 -13.28 10.93
C LYS A 482 -32.81 -14.78 10.78
N PHE A 483 -31.89 -15.40 11.49
CA PHE A 483 -31.83 -16.86 11.63
C PHE A 483 -33.01 -17.31 12.48
N LYS A 484 -33.88 -18.14 11.92
CA LYS A 484 -35.11 -18.65 12.58
C LYS A 484 -34.84 -19.98 13.23
#